data_6a4a53848e7fa9c7534b7d6f0c5714c5
#
_entry.id   6a4a53848e7fa9c7534b7d6f0c5714c5
#
_cell.length_a   1.000
_cell.length_b   1.000
_cell.length_c   1.000
_cell.angle_alpha   90.00
_cell.angle_beta   90.00
_cell.angle_gamma   90.00
#
_symmetry.space_group_name_H-M   'P 1'
#
loop_
_entity.id
_entity.type
_entity.pdbx_description
1 polymer ?
#
loop_
_entity_poly.entity_id
_entity_poly.type
_entity_poly.pdbx_seq_one_letter_code
_entity_poly.pdbx_strand_id
1 'polypeptide(L)'
;MSYFFTSESVSEGHPDKVADQISDAILDAYLAQDPESKVACETLVTTGLTVISGEVKSTASVDLQKQARNVIKRIGYTKSEYKFDAESCGIISAVHEQSEDISQGVEAGQGLYEEQGAGDQGMMFGYATNE
;
A
#
# COMPACT_ATOMS: atom_id res chain seq x y z
N MET A 1 21.51 19.71 -29.64
CA MET A 1 20.22 19.01 -29.65
C MET A 1 19.50 19.35 -28.34
N SER A 2 18.31 19.91 -28.42
CA SER A 2 17.43 20.01 -27.25
C SER A 2 16.60 18.73 -27.17
N TYR A 3 16.47 18.12 -25.99
CA TYR A 3 15.54 17.05 -25.74
C TYR A 3 14.64 17.44 -24.59
N PHE A 4 13.45 16.90 -24.62
CA PHE A 4 12.45 17.16 -23.61
C PHE A 4 12.51 16.06 -22.53
N PHE A 5 12.37 16.47 -21.30
CA PHE A 5 12.12 15.60 -20.16
C PHE A 5 10.78 15.98 -19.55
N THR A 6 10.00 14.99 -19.13
CA THR A 6 8.69 15.21 -18.53
C THR A 6 8.61 14.52 -17.19
N SER A 7 7.92 15.14 -16.25
CA SER A 7 7.50 14.52 -15.00
C SER A 7 6.01 14.70 -14.81
N GLU A 8 5.40 13.78 -14.07
CA GLU A 8 3.97 13.77 -13.79
C GLU A 8 3.74 13.58 -12.30
N SER A 9 2.78 14.30 -11.76
CA SER A 9 2.36 14.21 -10.38
C SER A 9 0.84 14.28 -10.29
N VAL A 10 0.25 13.49 -9.42
CA VAL A 10 -1.19 13.47 -9.18
C VAL A 10 -1.52 14.03 -7.79
N SER A 11 -2.70 14.61 -7.66
CA SER A 11 -3.17 15.18 -6.39
C SER A 11 -3.58 14.08 -5.40
N GLU A 12 -3.70 14.45 -4.12
CA GLU A 12 -4.05 13.56 -3.01
C GLU A 12 -5.33 12.74 -3.24
N GLY A 13 -6.33 13.33 -3.89
CA GLY A 13 -7.59 12.67 -4.20
C GLY A 13 -7.63 11.89 -5.51
N HIS A 14 -6.53 11.84 -6.26
CA HIS A 14 -6.44 10.99 -7.44
C HIS A 14 -6.51 9.51 -7.05
N PRO A 15 -7.21 8.64 -7.81
CA PRO A 15 -7.34 7.21 -7.45
C PRO A 15 -6.02 6.52 -7.14
N ASP A 16 -4.98 6.73 -7.94
CA ASP A 16 -3.66 6.13 -7.71
C ASP A 16 -3.08 6.56 -6.36
N LYS A 17 -3.21 7.85 -6.01
CA LYS A 17 -2.71 8.38 -4.75
C LYS A 17 -3.58 7.96 -3.56
N VAL A 18 -4.87 7.79 -3.74
CA VAL A 18 -5.75 7.21 -2.72
C VAL A 18 -5.35 5.77 -2.43
N ALA A 19 -5.09 4.98 -3.47
CA ALA A 19 -4.64 3.60 -3.34
C ALA A 19 -3.30 3.51 -2.59
N ASP A 20 -2.30 4.30 -3.00
CA ASP A 20 -1.01 4.41 -2.31
C ASP A 20 -1.17 4.72 -0.83
N GLN A 21 -1.94 5.74 -0.50
CA GLN A 21 -2.14 6.17 0.88
C GLN A 21 -2.85 5.13 1.75
N ILE A 22 -3.73 4.30 1.17
CA ILE A 22 -4.37 3.20 1.89
C ILE A 22 -3.34 2.10 2.15
N SER A 23 -2.56 1.70 1.15
CA SER A 23 -1.52 0.69 1.31
C SER A 23 -0.46 1.12 2.34
N ASP A 24 -0.01 2.36 2.28
CA ASP A 24 0.94 2.94 3.24
C ASP A 24 0.38 2.93 4.67
N ALA A 25 -0.87 3.34 4.85
CA ALA A 25 -1.49 3.36 6.18
C ALA A 25 -1.66 1.95 6.78
N ILE A 26 -1.86 0.94 5.94
CA ILE A 26 -1.91 -0.45 6.37
C ILE A 26 -0.51 -0.93 6.78
N LEU A 27 0.52 -0.63 5.97
CA LEU A 27 1.91 -0.92 6.31
C LEU A 27 2.30 -0.28 7.64
N ASP A 28 2.04 1.01 7.81
CA ASP A 28 2.32 1.74 9.04
C ASP A 28 1.61 1.11 10.27
N ALA A 29 0.37 0.68 10.11
CA ALA A 29 -0.40 0.06 11.19
C ALA A 29 0.15 -1.29 11.63
N TYR A 30 0.72 -2.07 10.71
CA TYR A 30 1.44 -3.30 11.03
C TYR A 30 2.76 -3.02 11.72
N LEU A 31 3.60 -2.16 11.13
CA LEU A 31 4.92 -1.83 11.66
C LEU A 31 4.87 -1.16 13.04
N ALA A 32 3.82 -0.40 13.32
CA ALA A 32 3.61 0.20 14.64
C ALA A 32 3.41 -0.82 15.77
N GLN A 33 2.91 -2.02 15.45
CA GLN A 33 2.66 -3.09 16.41
C GLN A 33 3.75 -4.17 16.39
N ASP A 34 4.31 -4.43 15.21
CA ASP A 34 5.34 -5.43 14.98
C ASP A 34 6.34 -4.89 13.95
N PRO A 35 7.49 -4.35 14.39
CA PRO A 35 8.51 -3.78 13.50
C PRO A 35 9.12 -4.79 12.52
N GLU A 36 8.99 -6.09 12.79
CA GLU A 36 9.50 -7.16 11.93
C GLU A 36 8.48 -7.62 10.88
N SER A 37 7.30 -6.97 10.82
CA SER A 37 6.27 -7.29 9.83
C SER A 37 6.81 -7.22 8.40
N LYS A 38 6.40 -8.19 7.59
CA LYS A 38 6.57 -8.18 6.14
C LYS A 38 5.20 -7.96 5.52
N VAL A 39 5.03 -6.86 4.82
CA VAL A 39 3.73 -6.41 4.33
C VAL A 39 3.84 -6.08 2.85
N ALA A 40 3.24 -6.91 2.01
CA ALA A 40 3.03 -6.67 0.58
C ALA A 40 1.54 -6.49 0.36
N CYS A 41 1.06 -5.27 0.51
CA CYS A 41 -0.36 -4.94 0.47
C CYS A 41 -0.65 -3.95 -0.65
N GLU A 42 -1.49 -4.38 -1.58
CA GLU A 42 -1.90 -3.62 -2.76
C GLU A 42 -3.34 -3.17 -2.63
N THR A 43 -3.63 -1.98 -3.14
CA THR A 43 -4.98 -1.41 -3.09
C THR A 43 -5.42 -0.99 -4.49
N LEU A 44 -6.67 -1.33 -4.82
CA LEU A 44 -7.39 -0.82 -5.98
C LEU A 44 -8.58 -0.01 -5.52
N VAL A 45 -8.77 1.17 -6.08
CA VAL A 45 -9.96 1.99 -5.83
C VAL A 45 -10.69 2.29 -7.12
N THR A 46 -12.01 2.30 -7.03
CA THR A 46 -12.91 2.71 -8.11
C THR A 46 -14.18 3.31 -7.52
N THR A 47 -15.13 3.73 -8.34
CA THR A 47 -16.39 4.29 -7.87
C THR A 47 -17.08 3.33 -6.89
N GLY A 48 -17.28 3.78 -5.67
CA GLY A 48 -17.99 3.04 -4.62
C GLY A 48 -17.28 1.81 -4.05
N LEU A 49 -16.03 1.52 -4.45
CA LEU A 49 -15.36 0.29 -4.05
C LEU A 49 -13.86 0.49 -3.81
N THR A 50 -13.37 -0.13 -2.75
CA THR A 50 -11.94 -0.34 -2.46
C THR A 50 -11.69 -1.83 -2.33
N VAL A 51 -10.66 -2.34 -2.99
CA VAL A 51 -10.19 -3.71 -2.86
C VAL A 51 -8.76 -3.68 -2.29
N ILE A 52 -8.54 -4.41 -1.22
CA ILE A 52 -7.24 -4.57 -0.55
C ILE A 52 -6.83 -6.02 -0.71
N SER A 53 -5.66 -6.26 -1.27
CA SER A 53 -5.15 -7.61 -1.50
C SER A 53 -3.67 -7.69 -1.23
N GLY A 54 -3.15 -8.90 -1.05
CA GLY A 54 -1.73 -9.11 -0.87
C GLY A 54 -1.39 -10.15 0.17
N GLU A 55 -0.16 -10.08 0.65
CA GLU A 55 0.41 -11.03 1.60
C GLU A 55 1.05 -10.30 2.77
N VAL A 56 0.82 -10.82 3.97
CA VAL A 56 1.38 -10.25 5.20
C VAL A 56 1.92 -11.37 6.09
N LYS A 57 3.11 -11.15 6.64
CA LYS A 57 3.66 -11.94 7.74
C LYS A 57 3.90 -11.01 8.92
N SER A 58 3.13 -11.19 9.97
CA SER A 58 3.18 -10.32 11.16
C SER A 58 2.53 -11.00 12.35
N THR A 59 2.96 -10.64 13.55
CA THR A 59 2.27 -10.96 14.80
C THR A 59 1.18 -9.95 15.15
N ALA A 60 1.13 -8.83 14.44
CA ALA A 60 0.15 -7.78 14.63
C ALA A 60 -1.23 -8.13 14.06
N SER A 61 -2.27 -7.52 14.62
CA SER A 61 -3.63 -7.59 14.09
C SER A 61 -4.12 -6.21 13.71
N VAL A 62 -4.42 -6.01 12.43
CA VAL A 62 -4.83 -4.73 11.87
C VAL A 62 -6.24 -4.83 11.26
N ASP A 63 -7.11 -3.90 11.65
CA ASP A 63 -8.42 -3.72 11.02
C ASP A 63 -8.25 -2.95 9.70
N LEU A 64 -8.12 -3.67 8.59
CA LEU A 64 -7.87 -3.13 7.26
C LEU A 64 -8.98 -2.18 6.80
N GLN A 65 -10.24 -2.52 7.10
CA GLN A 65 -11.38 -1.67 6.73
C GLN A 65 -11.34 -0.34 7.46
N LYS A 66 -11.04 -0.37 8.74
CA LYS A 66 -10.93 0.86 9.55
C LYS A 66 -9.79 1.75 9.04
N GLN A 67 -8.64 1.17 8.72
CA GLN A 67 -7.52 1.93 8.15
C GLN A 67 -7.89 2.60 6.83
N ALA A 68 -8.46 1.84 5.90
CA ALA A 68 -8.90 2.37 4.62
C ALA A 68 -9.93 3.51 4.78
N ARG A 69 -10.96 3.33 5.61
CA ARG A 69 -11.97 4.37 5.87
C ARG A 69 -11.37 5.63 6.48
N ASN A 70 -10.41 5.49 7.39
CA ASN A 70 -9.71 6.63 7.98
C ASN A 70 -8.96 7.44 6.93
N VAL A 71 -8.26 6.78 6.01
CA VAL A 71 -7.55 7.43 4.91
C VAL A 71 -8.52 8.14 3.96
N ILE A 72 -9.55 7.44 3.49
CA ILE A 72 -10.57 8.00 2.58
C ILE A 72 -11.20 9.25 3.20
N LYS A 73 -11.52 9.19 4.50
CA LYS A 73 -12.07 10.32 5.26
C LYS A 73 -11.08 11.49 5.37
N ARG A 74 -9.81 11.20 5.69
CA ARG A 74 -8.74 12.21 5.80
C ARG A 74 -8.52 12.96 4.49
N ILE A 75 -8.55 12.26 3.37
CA ILE A 75 -8.41 12.84 2.02
C ILE A 75 -9.57 13.79 1.70
N GLY A 76 -10.75 13.58 2.31
CA GLY A 76 -11.90 14.45 2.11
C GLY A 76 -13.07 13.81 1.36
N TYR A 77 -13.01 12.54 1.06
CA TYR A 77 -14.15 11.80 0.50
C TYR A 77 -15.16 11.46 1.61
N THR A 78 -15.97 12.45 1.94
CA THR A 78 -16.91 12.41 3.08
C THR A 78 -18.38 12.57 2.67
N LYS A 79 -18.66 12.68 1.37
CA LYS A 79 -20.01 12.92 0.87
C LYS A 79 -20.40 11.86 -0.16
N SER A 80 -21.57 11.29 -0.01
CA SER A 80 -22.13 10.28 -0.92
C SER A 80 -22.28 10.78 -2.37
N GLU A 81 -22.40 12.08 -2.58
CA GLU A 81 -22.45 12.73 -3.89
C GLU A 81 -21.20 12.43 -4.73
N TYR A 82 -20.06 12.18 -4.11
CA TYR A 82 -18.82 11.81 -4.79
C TYR A 82 -18.84 10.38 -5.31
N LYS A 83 -19.87 9.59 -4.95
CA LYS A 83 -20.00 8.16 -5.31
C LYS A 83 -18.81 7.29 -4.87
N PHE A 84 -18.02 7.83 -3.96
CA PHE A 84 -16.94 7.19 -3.24
C PHE A 84 -16.73 7.99 -1.96
N ASP A 85 -17.04 7.42 -0.82
CA ASP A 85 -16.90 8.08 0.47
C ASP A 85 -16.56 7.09 1.58
N ALA A 86 -15.99 7.61 2.66
CA ALA A 86 -15.47 6.83 3.77
C ALA A 86 -16.53 5.98 4.51
N GLU A 87 -17.80 6.40 4.48
CA GLU A 87 -18.87 5.73 5.24
C GLU A 87 -19.56 4.64 4.41
N SER A 88 -19.78 4.91 3.11
CA SER A 88 -20.63 4.05 2.27
C SER A 88 -19.91 3.22 1.23
N CYS A 89 -18.65 3.51 0.89
CA CYS A 89 -17.94 2.70 -0.09
C CYS A 89 -17.77 1.24 0.39
N GLY A 90 -17.93 0.31 -0.53
CA GLY A 90 -17.58 -1.10 -0.28
C GLY A 90 -16.09 -1.26 -0.03
N ILE A 91 -15.71 -2.09 0.94
CA ILE A 91 -14.31 -2.47 1.15
C ILE A 91 -14.23 -3.99 1.19
N ILE A 92 -13.46 -4.55 0.26
CA ILE A 92 -13.18 -5.99 0.18
C ILE A 92 -11.72 -6.19 0.52
N SER A 93 -11.43 -7.16 1.36
CA SER A 93 -10.06 -7.57 1.67
C SER A 93 -9.81 -9.04 1.31
N ALA A 94 -8.69 -9.28 0.66
CA ALA A 94 -8.17 -10.60 0.30
C ALA A 94 -6.67 -10.61 0.60
N VAL A 95 -6.34 -10.56 1.90
CA VAL A 95 -4.97 -10.57 2.40
C VAL A 95 -4.69 -11.95 2.99
N HIS A 96 -3.59 -12.55 2.60
CA HIS A 96 -3.15 -13.88 2.98
C HIS A 96 -1.82 -13.84 3.73
N GLU A 97 -1.42 -14.95 4.32
CA GLU A 97 -0.07 -15.11 4.84
C GLU A 97 0.94 -15.18 3.70
N GLN A 98 2.12 -14.60 3.91
CA GLN A 98 3.21 -14.62 2.93
C GLN A 98 3.61 -16.06 2.59
N SER A 99 3.83 -16.35 1.31
CA SER A 99 4.25 -17.67 0.87
C SER A 99 5.62 -18.06 1.47
N GLU A 100 5.80 -19.35 1.76
CA GLU A 100 7.05 -19.88 2.32
C GLU A 100 8.25 -19.65 1.40
N ASP A 101 8.07 -19.73 0.09
CA ASP A 101 9.14 -19.54 -0.91
C ASP A 101 9.67 -18.09 -0.91
N ILE A 102 8.80 -17.09 -0.79
CA ILE A 102 9.19 -15.68 -0.69
C ILE A 102 9.81 -15.40 0.67
N SER A 103 9.21 -15.95 1.73
CA SER A 103 9.70 -15.81 3.10
C SER A 103 11.16 -16.26 3.24
N GLN A 104 11.52 -17.39 2.61
CA GLN A 104 12.88 -17.94 2.62
C GLN A 104 13.91 -16.98 2.01
N GLY A 105 13.54 -16.20 1.00
CA GLY A 105 14.43 -15.21 0.38
C GLY A 105 14.57 -13.90 1.14
N VAL A 106 13.62 -13.59 2.00
CA VAL A 106 13.53 -12.29 2.73
C VAL A 106 14.08 -12.40 4.16
N GLU A 107 13.96 -13.56 4.79
CA GLU A 107 14.38 -13.74 6.17
C GLU A 107 15.90 -13.92 6.30
N ALA A 108 16.50 -13.22 7.25
CA ALA A 108 17.91 -13.36 7.56
C ALA A 108 18.23 -14.79 8.03
N GLY A 109 19.26 -15.40 7.43
CA GLY A 109 19.75 -16.73 7.83
C GLY A 109 18.91 -17.92 7.34
N GLN A 110 17.87 -17.72 6.54
CA GLN A 110 17.04 -18.81 6.00
C GLN A 110 17.24 -19.05 4.49
N GLY A 111 17.88 -18.10 3.78
CA GLY A 111 18.15 -18.20 2.35
C GLY A 111 19.57 -18.66 2.01
N LEU A 112 20.00 -18.41 0.78
CA LEU A 112 21.36 -18.66 0.28
C LEU A 112 22.39 -17.69 0.87
N TYR A 113 21.95 -16.60 1.48
CA TYR A 113 22.78 -15.54 2.08
C TYR A 113 22.37 -15.31 3.52
N GLU A 114 23.33 -14.93 4.37
CA GLU A 114 23.08 -14.63 5.79
C GLU A 114 22.32 -13.29 5.98
N GLU A 115 22.40 -12.38 4.99
CA GLU A 115 21.74 -11.08 5.01
C GLU A 115 20.30 -11.18 4.52
N GLN A 116 19.46 -10.29 5.04
CA GLN A 116 18.07 -10.19 4.62
C GLN A 116 17.98 -9.77 3.14
N GLY A 117 17.20 -10.51 2.35
CA GLY A 117 16.92 -10.17 0.95
C GLY A 117 15.85 -9.09 0.79
N ALA A 118 15.74 -8.55 -0.42
CA ALA A 118 14.81 -7.46 -0.73
C ALA A 118 13.33 -7.87 -0.83
N GLY A 119 13.03 -9.15 -0.95
CA GLY A 119 11.66 -9.67 -1.05
C GLY A 119 10.98 -9.52 -2.40
N ASP A 120 11.50 -8.65 -3.26
CA ASP A 120 11.02 -8.46 -4.63
C ASP A 120 12.14 -7.89 -5.50
N GLN A 121 11.99 -7.97 -6.81
CA GLN A 121 12.87 -7.27 -7.73
C GLN A 121 12.35 -5.86 -8.00
N GLY A 122 13.26 -4.92 -8.24
CA GLY A 122 12.87 -3.54 -8.51
C GLY A 122 13.90 -2.78 -9.34
N MET A 123 13.38 -1.92 -10.20
CA MET A 123 14.15 -0.87 -10.85
C MET A 123 13.35 0.41 -10.74
N MET A 124 13.91 1.41 -10.05
CA MET A 124 13.22 2.65 -9.79
C MET A 124 13.98 3.83 -10.36
N PHE A 125 13.24 4.73 -11.03
CA PHE A 125 13.73 6.03 -11.47
C PHE A 125 12.86 7.10 -10.83
N GLY A 126 13.46 7.91 -9.97
CA GLY A 126 12.79 9.02 -9.31
C GLY A 126 13.31 10.35 -9.81
N TYR A 127 12.43 11.29 -10.03
CA TYR A 127 12.76 12.67 -10.30
C TYR A 127 11.86 13.60 -9.51
N ALA A 128 12.44 14.56 -8.83
CA ALA A 128 11.71 15.58 -8.10
C ALA A 128 12.33 16.95 -8.32
N THR A 129 11.48 17.97 -8.36
CA THR A 129 11.87 19.37 -8.49
C THR A 129 11.01 20.23 -7.56
N ASN A 130 11.47 21.41 -7.29
CA ASN A 130 10.76 22.42 -6.47
C ASN A 130 10.07 23.50 -7.31
N GLU A 131 9.87 23.28 -8.58
CA GLU A 131 9.11 24.16 -9.45
C GLU A 131 7.65 24.31 -9.06
#